data_847db926a94e828c3f8220ae14dab61b
#
_entry.id   847db926a94e828c3f8220ae14dab61b
#
_cell.length_a   1.000
_cell.length_b   1.000
_cell.length_c   1.000
_cell.angle_alpha   90.00
_cell.angle_beta   90.00
_cell.angle_gamma   90.00
#
_symmetry.space_group_name_H-M   'P 1'
#
loop_
_entity.id
_entity.type
_entity.pdbx_description
1 polymer ?
#
loop_
_entity_poly.entity_id
_entity_poly.type
_entity_poly.pdbx_seq_one_letter_code
_entity_poly.pdbx_strand_id
1 'polypeptide(L)'
;MSSQGWKGFLASVEVGIGLLGYGTVGSSVNRLLVESGDEIERATGHRLRVVRALVRDTKKERSFPPGDGVLTTDFAALRDDPDIHVVAEVMGGLDPAGRYVRELLDAGKPVVSANKQLVARDGADLFATASAAGVQLRFEASVCAAIPVVKVLRESLVVANVHRVLGIVNGTTNFILSRMERGGSYAEALAEAQELGYAEADPTDDVSGADAAAKMAILATVAFGSRVRFEDVERRGIEDVEPSHVAAAADLGMVVRLVGIATLAGGAVDVRVQPAFVDRSHALAAVDGAFNAVMLQGDAIREITLEGPGAGGIETASAVVADLVSVVGTSGTGFLQNDACWRELERLPPSDWRSGFYVHLEVADRPGVLAHAASRLAAHDVSVAQLVQRLNNGEATLELVLHETSLGELSAALREIATFPEVLRAPFALPVITERVL
;
A
#
# COMPACT_ATOMS: atom_id res chain seq x y z
N MET A 1 35.41 -10.66 30.65
CA MET A 1 35.67 -11.44 29.44
C MET A 1 35.17 -10.58 28.27
N SER A 2 36.09 -10.17 27.44
CA SER A 2 35.95 -9.12 26.44
C SER A 2 34.96 -9.47 25.35
N SER A 3 34.00 -8.56 25.08
CA SER A 3 33.15 -8.53 23.89
C SER A 3 34.02 -8.25 22.66
N GLN A 4 34.54 -9.29 22.05
CA GLN A 4 35.04 -9.18 20.68
C GLN A 4 33.83 -9.25 19.74
N GLY A 5 33.40 -8.06 19.27
CA GLY A 5 32.37 -7.92 18.28
C GLY A 5 32.70 -8.72 17.02
N TRP A 6 31.71 -9.43 16.52
CA TRP A 6 31.69 -10.00 15.21
C TRP A 6 31.81 -8.87 14.15
N LYS A 7 33.04 -8.55 13.76
CA LYS A 7 33.33 -7.73 12.59
C LYS A 7 33.56 -8.65 11.39
N GLY A 8 32.48 -9.22 10.89
CA GLY A 8 32.45 -9.85 9.59
C GLY A 8 31.61 -9.03 8.64
N PHE A 9 32.02 -7.81 8.31
CA PHE A 9 31.49 -7.10 7.15
C PHE A 9 31.94 -7.92 5.92
N LEU A 10 31.01 -8.73 5.37
CA LEU A 10 31.14 -9.13 3.99
C LEU A 10 31.21 -7.84 3.17
N ALA A 11 32.20 -7.73 2.28
CA ALA A 11 32.33 -6.56 1.40
C ALA A 11 30.98 -6.36 0.71
N SER A 12 30.42 -5.15 0.83
CA SER A 12 29.19 -4.78 0.13
C SER A 12 29.36 -5.02 -1.35
N VAL A 13 28.43 -5.78 -1.93
CA VAL A 13 28.43 -6.04 -3.38
C VAL A 13 27.57 -4.97 -4.06
N GLU A 14 28.18 -4.19 -4.93
CA GLU A 14 27.44 -3.22 -5.73
C GLU A 14 26.66 -3.94 -6.85
N VAL A 15 25.34 -3.66 -6.94
CA VAL A 15 24.45 -4.21 -7.94
C VAL A 15 23.94 -3.10 -8.85
N GLY A 16 24.31 -3.15 -10.11
CA GLY A 16 23.87 -2.19 -11.11
C GLY A 16 22.48 -2.49 -11.63
N ILE A 17 21.66 -1.44 -11.66
CA ILE A 17 20.26 -1.45 -12.11
C ILE A 17 20.16 -0.72 -13.45
N GLY A 18 19.51 -1.37 -14.43
CA GLY A 18 19.02 -0.73 -15.64
C GLY A 18 17.57 -0.29 -15.48
N LEU A 19 17.18 0.84 -16.05
CA LEU A 19 15.79 1.28 -16.10
C LEU A 19 15.30 1.39 -17.54
N LEU A 20 14.22 0.74 -17.89
CA LEU A 20 13.43 1.02 -19.09
C LEU A 20 12.37 2.07 -18.72
N GLY A 21 12.68 3.33 -18.96
CA GLY A 21 11.88 4.50 -18.57
C GLY A 21 12.45 5.24 -17.37
N TYR A 22 12.44 6.58 -17.44
CA TYR A 22 12.83 7.47 -16.36
C TYR A 22 11.85 8.64 -16.27
N GLY A 23 10.55 8.27 -16.21
CA GLY A 23 9.43 9.17 -15.89
C GLY A 23 9.20 9.26 -14.38
N THR A 24 7.96 9.49 -13.97
CA THR A 24 7.57 9.60 -12.55
C THR A 24 8.02 8.38 -11.74
N VAL A 25 7.72 7.17 -12.19
CA VAL A 25 8.10 5.94 -11.46
C VAL A 25 9.60 5.70 -11.50
N GLY A 26 10.25 5.80 -12.68
CA GLY A 26 11.70 5.53 -12.80
C GLY A 26 12.56 6.52 -12.01
N SER A 27 12.18 7.80 -11.97
CA SER A 27 12.86 8.80 -11.12
C SER A 27 12.64 8.54 -9.63
N SER A 28 11.44 8.08 -9.23
CA SER A 28 11.14 7.68 -7.85
C SER A 28 11.90 6.41 -7.45
N VAL A 29 12.07 5.43 -8.34
CA VAL A 29 12.94 4.26 -8.09
C VAL A 29 14.37 4.70 -7.78
N ASN A 30 14.96 5.54 -8.64
CA ASN A 30 16.31 6.04 -8.39
C ASN A 30 16.41 6.82 -7.09
N ARG A 31 15.40 7.66 -6.79
CA ARG A 31 15.34 8.40 -5.53
C ARG A 31 15.32 7.48 -4.31
N LEU A 32 14.48 6.46 -4.30
CA LEU A 32 14.42 5.48 -3.20
C LEU A 32 15.73 4.71 -3.04
N LEU A 33 16.37 4.30 -4.14
CA LEU A 33 17.67 3.62 -4.09
C LEU A 33 18.77 4.50 -3.52
N VAL A 34 18.71 5.82 -3.73
CA VAL A 34 19.67 6.78 -3.14
C VAL A 34 19.34 7.06 -1.69
N GLU A 35 18.08 7.37 -1.37
CA GLU A 35 17.66 7.78 -0.02
C GLU A 35 17.69 6.60 0.98
N SER A 36 17.31 5.39 0.56
CA SER A 36 17.27 4.18 1.41
C SER A 36 18.41 3.20 1.13
N GLY A 37 19.47 3.64 0.43
CA GLY A 37 20.57 2.75 0.02
C GLY A 37 21.25 2.04 1.20
N ASP A 38 21.43 2.72 2.33
CA ASP A 38 22.06 2.15 3.53
C ASP A 38 21.14 1.12 4.24
N GLU A 39 19.81 1.32 4.22
CA GLU A 39 18.83 0.35 4.71
C GLU A 39 18.83 -0.91 3.84
N ILE A 40 18.80 -0.73 2.52
CA ILE A 40 18.83 -1.84 1.56
C ILE A 40 20.13 -2.64 1.72
N GLU A 41 21.27 -1.96 1.83
CA GLU A 41 22.58 -2.59 2.01
C GLU A 41 22.64 -3.37 3.34
N ARG A 42 22.16 -2.80 4.43
CA ARG A 42 22.07 -3.49 5.72
C ARG A 42 21.17 -4.72 5.68
N ALA A 43 20.04 -4.63 4.95
CA ALA A 43 19.08 -5.73 4.86
C ALA A 43 19.54 -6.88 3.95
N THR A 44 20.27 -6.56 2.86
CA THR A 44 20.60 -7.52 1.80
C THR A 44 22.09 -7.82 1.66
N GLY A 45 22.97 -7.01 2.22
CA GLY A 45 24.41 -7.02 1.94
C GLY A 45 24.79 -6.44 0.58
N HIS A 46 23.83 -5.83 -0.14
CA HIS A 46 24.01 -5.31 -1.49
C HIS A 46 23.62 -3.84 -1.57
N ARG A 47 24.41 -3.05 -2.27
CA ARG A 47 24.10 -1.67 -2.61
C ARG A 47 23.60 -1.58 -4.03
N LEU A 48 22.36 -1.19 -4.22
CA LEU A 48 21.71 -1.09 -5.52
C LEU A 48 21.93 0.33 -6.08
N ARG A 49 22.33 0.43 -7.33
CA ARG A 49 22.58 1.73 -7.99
C ARG A 49 22.10 1.72 -9.44
N VAL A 50 21.39 2.76 -9.85
CA VAL A 50 21.02 2.95 -11.27
C VAL A 50 22.29 3.26 -12.09
N VAL A 51 22.62 2.36 -13.01
CA VAL A 51 23.77 2.49 -13.93
C VAL A 51 23.33 3.18 -15.21
N ARG A 52 22.17 2.77 -15.75
CA ARG A 52 21.69 3.29 -17.03
C ARG A 52 20.15 3.31 -17.07
N ALA A 53 19.61 4.33 -17.72
CA ALA A 53 18.17 4.46 -17.94
C ALA A 53 17.86 4.81 -19.40
N LEU A 54 17.07 3.98 -20.05
CA LEU A 54 16.59 4.18 -21.40
C LEU A 54 15.45 5.20 -21.40
N VAL A 55 15.59 6.25 -22.18
CA VAL A 55 14.59 7.32 -22.31
C VAL A 55 14.43 7.73 -23.78
N ARG A 56 13.31 8.37 -24.13
CA ARG A 56 13.07 8.92 -25.47
C ARG A 56 13.85 10.22 -25.70
N ASP A 57 14.03 11.01 -24.64
CA ASP A 57 14.71 12.30 -24.68
C ASP A 57 15.58 12.47 -23.41
N THR A 58 16.89 12.56 -23.61
CA THR A 58 17.87 12.74 -22.53
C THR A 58 17.90 14.16 -21.96
N LYS A 59 17.36 15.15 -22.70
CA LYS A 59 17.37 16.57 -22.32
C LYS A 59 16.12 16.98 -21.52
N LYS A 60 15.08 16.15 -21.51
CA LYS A 60 13.86 16.44 -20.75
C LYS A 60 14.20 16.62 -19.27
N GLU A 61 13.72 17.70 -18.66
CA GLU A 61 13.84 17.96 -17.23
C GLU A 61 13.10 16.89 -16.41
N ARG A 62 13.67 16.51 -15.27
CA ARG A 62 13.16 15.44 -14.40
C ARG A 62 13.14 15.87 -12.94
N SER A 63 12.13 15.44 -12.22
CA SER A 63 11.92 15.77 -10.79
C SER A 63 13.07 15.30 -9.88
N PHE A 64 13.71 14.19 -10.23
CA PHE A 64 14.93 13.69 -9.59
C PHE A 64 15.95 13.37 -10.68
N PRO A 65 16.89 14.28 -10.96
CA PRO A 65 17.89 14.08 -12.01
C PRO A 65 18.81 12.89 -11.68
N PRO A 66 19.11 12.02 -12.65
CA PRO A 66 20.10 10.96 -12.46
C PRO A 66 21.52 11.55 -12.54
N GLY A 67 22.51 10.77 -12.14
CA GLY A 67 23.92 11.11 -12.33
C GLY A 67 24.30 11.28 -13.82
N ASP A 68 25.45 11.90 -14.06
CA ASP A 68 25.98 12.09 -15.41
C ASP A 68 26.19 10.76 -16.14
N GLY A 69 25.79 10.71 -17.41
CA GLY A 69 25.95 9.53 -18.27
C GLY A 69 24.95 8.39 -18.02
N VAL A 70 24.04 8.52 -17.08
CA VAL A 70 23.02 7.48 -16.79
C VAL A 70 21.98 7.40 -17.89
N LEU A 71 21.54 8.52 -18.47
CA LEU A 71 20.50 8.53 -19.49
C LEU A 71 21.05 8.12 -20.86
N THR A 72 20.28 7.25 -21.54
CA THR A 72 20.58 6.82 -22.92
C THR A 72 19.30 6.72 -23.74
N THR A 73 19.41 6.90 -25.06
CA THR A 73 18.36 6.56 -26.04
C THR A 73 18.66 5.25 -26.75
N ASP A 74 19.79 4.62 -26.46
CA ASP A 74 20.23 3.37 -27.07
C ASP A 74 19.90 2.18 -26.12
N PHE A 75 19.01 1.31 -26.57
CA PHE A 75 18.66 0.11 -25.84
C PHE A 75 19.83 -0.90 -25.75
N ALA A 76 20.65 -1.01 -26.81
CA ALA A 76 21.78 -1.93 -26.80
C ALA A 76 22.80 -1.55 -25.73
N ALA A 77 23.01 -0.25 -25.51
CA ALA A 77 23.87 0.25 -24.43
C ALA A 77 23.39 -0.13 -23.01
N LEU A 78 22.11 -0.45 -22.84
CA LEU A 78 21.57 -0.98 -21.57
C LEU A 78 21.61 -2.50 -21.54
N ARG A 79 21.20 -3.16 -22.63
CA ARG A 79 21.15 -4.62 -22.71
C ARG A 79 22.54 -5.25 -22.56
N ASP A 80 23.55 -4.69 -23.24
CA ASP A 80 24.87 -5.29 -23.36
C ASP A 80 25.86 -4.81 -22.27
N ASP A 81 25.44 -3.89 -21.40
CA ASP A 81 26.26 -3.37 -20.30
C ASP A 81 26.48 -4.47 -19.23
N PRO A 82 27.75 -4.90 -19.00
CA PRO A 82 28.03 -5.94 -18.00
C PRO A 82 27.83 -5.49 -16.56
N ASP A 83 27.81 -4.18 -16.30
CA ASP A 83 27.59 -3.62 -14.97
C ASP A 83 26.10 -3.57 -14.60
N ILE A 84 25.19 -3.93 -15.52
CA ILE A 84 23.76 -4.04 -15.27
C ILE A 84 23.39 -5.49 -14.95
N HIS A 85 22.98 -5.73 -13.70
CA HIS A 85 22.67 -7.06 -13.18
C HIS A 85 21.17 -7.38 -13.19
N VAL A 86 20.31 -6.36 -13.10
CA VAL A 86 18.85 -6.48 -13.15
C VAL A 86 18.25 -5.23 -13.80
N VAL A 87 17.12 -5.38 -14.49
CA VAL A 87 16.46 -4.26 -15.18
C VAL A 87 15.05 -4.09 -14.66
N ALA A 88 14.65 -2.83 -14.34
CA ALA A 88 13.27 -2.48 -14.04
C ALA A 88 12.60 -1.83 -15.25
N GLU A 89 11.48 -2.41 -15.72
CA GLU A 89 10.64 -1.88 -16.79
C GLU A 89 9.50 -1.06 -16.18
N VAL A 90 9.56 0.24 -16.41
CA VAL A 90 8.62 1.26 -15.91
C VAL A 90 8.23 2.26 -17.00
N MET A 91 8.30 1.84 -18.27
CA MET A 91 7.97 2.69 -19.42
C MET A 91 6.52 2.57 -19.87
N GLY A 92 5.85 1.46 -19.52
CA GLY A 92 4.46 1.18 -19.91
C GLY A 92 4.25 0.89 -21.39
N GLY A 93 3.02 0.59 -21.76
CA GLY A 93 2.64 0.20 -23.13
C GLY A 93 3.12 -1.21 -23.49
N LEU A 94 2.84 -1.64 -24.71
CA LEU A 94 3.14 -3.00 -25.16
C LEU A 94 4.38 -3.05 -26.05
N ASP A 95 4.52 -2.11 -26.97
CA ASP A 95 5.69 -1.96 -27.85
C ASP A 95 6.31 -0.57 -27.63
N PRO A 96 7.62 -0.47 -27.48
CA PRO A 96 8.65 -1.53 -27.58
C PRO A 96 8.90 -2.31 -26.26
N ALA A 97 8.14 -2.07 -25.16
CA ALA A 97 8.40 -2.63 -23.84
C ALA A 97 8.50 -4.16 -23.88
N GLY A 98 7.53 -4.85 -24.48
CA GLY A 98 7.51 -6.31 -24.54
C GLY A 98 8.71 -6.90 -25.30
N ARG A 99 9.12 -6.25 -26.39
CA ARG A 99 10.31 -6.65 -27.12
C ARG A 99 11.59 -6.47 -26.28
N TYR A 100 11.73 -5.33 -25.60
CA TYR A 100 12.89 -5.07 -24.75
C TYR A 100 12.98 -6.02 -23.57
N VAL A 101 11.85 -6.29 -22.90
CA VAL A 101 11.81 -7.25 -21.79
C VAL A 101 12.23 -8.64 -22.27
N ARG A 102 11.72 -9.11 -23.42
CA ARG A 102 12.10 -10.41 -23.98
C ARG A 102 13.60 -10.47 -24.28
N GLU A 103 14.15 -9.48 -24.98
CA GLU A 103 15.57 -9.43 -25.31
C GLU A 103 16.48 -9.40 -24.06
N LEU A 104 16.05 -8.75 -22.97
CA LEU A 104 16.77 -8.74 -21.71
C LEU A 104 16.76 -10.11 -21.02
N LEU A 105 15.60 -10.75 -20.97
CA LEU A 105 15.48 -12.11 -20.43
C LEU A 105 16.32 -13.12 -21.23
N ASP A 106 16.28 -13.04 -22.57
CA ASP A 106 17.11 -13.88 -23.45
C ASP A 106 18.61 -13.61 -23.25
N ALA A 107 18.99 -12.36 -22.89
CA ALA A 107 20.37 -12.01 -22.56
C ALA A 107 20.78 -12.42 -21.12
N GLY A 108 19.93 -13.13 -20.40
CA GLY A 108 20.21 -13.60 -19.05
C GLY A 108 20.08 -12.50 -17.96
N LYS A 109 19.39 -11.40 -18.24
CA LYS A 109 19.15 -10.34 -17.25
C LYS A 109 17.76 -10.50 -16.61
N PRO A 110 17.67 -10.63 -15.28
CA PRO A 110 16.40 -10.59 -14.57
C PRO A 110 15.66 -9.28 -14.83
N VAL A 111 14.32 -9.34 -14.90
CA VAL A 111 13.48 -8.16 -15.11
C VAL A 111 12.44 -8.02 -14.02
N VAL A 112 12.25 -6.79 -13.56
CA VAL A 112 11.14 -6.35 -12.69
C VAL A 112 10.26 -5.42 -13.52
N SER A 113 8.94 -5.72 -13.65
CA SER A 113 8.04 -4.91 -14.49
C SER A 113 6.89 -4.32 -13.66
N ALA A 114 6.58 -3.04 -13.90
CA ALA A 114 5.39 -2.38 -13.40
C ALA A 114 4.26 -2.33 -14.45
N ASN A 115 4.41 -3.02 -15.57
CA ASN A 115 3.56 -2.90 -16.74
C ASN A 115 2.44 -3.94 -16.73
N LYS A 116 1.29 -3.56 -16.17
CA LYS A 116 0.11 -4.43 -16.09
C LYS A 116 -0.35 -4.95 -17.46
N GLN A 117 -0.32 -4.09 -18.50
CA GLN A 117 -0.77 -4.46 -19.84
C GLN A 117 0.12 -5.55 -20.44
N LEU A 118 1.43 -5.41 -20.28
CA LEU A 118 2.41 -6.38 -20.75
C LEU A 118 2.27 -7.72 -20.01
N VAL A 119 2.17 -7.67 -18.68
CA VAL A 119 2.05 -8.88 -17.85
C VAL A 119 0.72 -9.60 -18.12
N ALA A 120 -0.39 -8.88 -18.23
CA ALA A 120 -1.70 -9.48 -18.49
C ALA A 120 -1.76 -10.16 -19.88
N ARG A 121 -1.13 -9.56 -20.91
CA ARG A 121 -1.17 -10.06 -22.29
C ARG A 121 -0.10 -11.12 -22.57
N ASP A 122 1.15 -10.81 -22.27
CA ASP A 122 2.31 -11.59 -22.70
C ASP A 122 3.03 -12.30 -21.53
N GLY A 123 2.50 -12.19 -20.30
CA GLY A 123 3.15 -12.67 -19.08
C GLY A 123 3.56 -14.14 -19.16
N ALA A 124 2.68 -15.01 -19.66
CA ALA A 124 3.00 -16.44 -19.79
C ALA A 124 4.23 -16.71 -20.67
N ASP A 125 4.33 -16.03 -21.81
CA ASP A 125 5.43 -16.19 -22.74
C ASP A 125 6.74 -15.59 -22.19
N LEU A 126 6.63 -14.45 -21.48
CA LEU A 126 7.79 -13.83 -20.82
C LEU A 126 8.29 -14.70 -19.65
N PHE A 127 7.39 -15.34 -18.91
CA PHE A 127 7.78 -16.33 -17.88
C PHE A 127 8.48 -17.54 -18.47
N ALA A 128 7.99 -18.06 -19.59
CA ALA A 128 8.64 -19.16 -20.28
C ALA A 128 10.06 -18.76 -20.75
N THR A 129 10.22 -17.55 -21.29
CA THR A 129 11.51 -16.98 -21.67
C THR A 129 12.45 -16.85 -20.46
N ALA A 130 11.98 -16.26 -19.35
CA ALA A 130 12.75 -16.12 -18.13
C ALA A 130 13.19 -17.46 -17.56
N SER A 131 12.29 -18.45 -17.53
CA SER A 131 12.56 -19.80 -17.06
C SER A 131 13.61 -20.51 -17.93
N ALA A 132 13.50 -20.39 -19.24
CA ALA A 132 14.46 -20.98 -20.19
C ALA A 132 15.86 -20.36 -20.03
N ALA A 133 15.95 -19.07 -19.75
CA ALA A 133 17.19 -18.36 -19.49
C ALA A 133 17.72 -18.52 -18.05
N GLY A 134 16.97 -19.15 -17.14
CA GLY A 134 17.33 -19.32 -15.74
C GLY A 134 17.35 -18.02 -14.93
N VAL A 135 16.56 -17.02 -15.34
CA VAL A 135 16.46 -15.73 -14.67
C VAL A 135 15.05 -15.47 -14.14
N GLN A 136 14.88 -14.43 -13.32
CA GLN A 136 13.60 -14.08 -12.74
C GLN A 136 12.88 -12.99 -13.54
N LEU A 137 11.55 -13.13 -13.65
CA LEU A 137 10.63 -12.06 -13.99
C LEU A 137 9.73 -11.80 -12.78
N ARG A 138 9.75 -10.57 -12.25
CA ARG A 138 8.90 -10.12 -11.14
C ARG A 138 8.05 -8.94 -11.57
N PHE A 139 6.86 -8.78 -10.94
CA PHE A 139 5.87 -7.81 -11.40
C PHE A 139 4.92 -7.31 -10.31
N GLU A 140 5.39 -7.25 -9.05
CA GLU A 140 4.58 -6.73 -7.92
C GLU A 140 3.94 -5.38 -8.25
N ALA A 141 4.72 -4.46 -8.80
CA ALA A 141 4.29 -3.11 -9.13
C ALA A 141 3.23 -3.03 -10.25
N SER A 142 2.93 -4.13 -10.94
CA SER A 142 1.89 -4.17 -11.98
C SER A 142 0.47 -4.23 -11.40
N VAL A 143 0.31 -4.57 -10.10
CA VAL A 143 -1.00 -4.73 -9.45
C VAL A 143 -1.00 -4.03 -8.10
N CYS A 144 -1.91 -3.06 -7.92
CA CYS A 144 -2.15 -2.37 -6.64
C CYS A 144 -0.91 -1.72 -5.99
N ALA A 145 0.06 -1.29 -6.80
CA ALA A 145 1.25 -0.51 -6.40
C ALA A 145 1.87 -0.95 -5.06
N ALA A 146 1.64 -0.22 -3.96
CA ALA A 146 2.28 -0.48 -2.67
C ALA A 146 1.80 -1.76 -1.95
N ILE A 147 0.68 -2.35 -2.39
CA ILE A 147 0.13 -3.57 -1.76
C ILE A 147 0.91 -4.79 -2.26
N PRO A 148 1.65 -5.52 -1.40
CA PRO A 148 2.53 -6.62 -1.83
C PRO A 148 1.75 -7.92 -2.08
N VAL A 149 0.69 -7.87 -2.90
CA VAL A 149 -0.27 -8.97 -3.07
C VAL A 149 0.27 -10.13 -3.89
N VAL A 150 1.06 -9.85 -4.95
CA VAL A 150 1.65 -10.89 -5.79
C VAL A 150 2.67 -11.71 -4.98
N LYS A 151 3.49 -11.03 -4.18
CA LYS A 151 4.48 -11.65 -3.31
C LYS A 151 3.81 -12.49 -2.20
N VAL A 152 2.77 -11.95 -1.57
CA VAL A 152 1.98 -12.69 -0.56
C VAL A 152 1.40 -13.95 -1.17
N LEU A 153 0.78 -13.89 -2.34
CA LEU A 153 0.24 -15.07 -3.03
C LEU A 153 1.32 -16.11 -3.36
N ARG A 154 2.46 -15.66 -3.90
CA ARG A 154 3.51 -16.56 -4.41
C ARG A 154 4.44 -17.12 -3.34
N GLU A 155 4.70 -16.36 -2.28
CA GLU A 155 5.74 -16.72 -1.29
C GLU A 155 5.14 -17.08 0.07
N SER A 156 4.08 -16.41 0.53
CA SER A 156 3.51 -16.63 1.87
C SER A 156 2.32 -17.60 1.87
N LEU A 157 1.56 -17.66 0.78
CA LEU A 157 0.32 -18.43 0.71
C LEU A 157 0.40 -19.68 -0.17
N VAL A 158 1.59 -20.21 -0.41
CA VAL A 158 1.83 -21.39 -1.27
C VAL A 158 0.97 -22.60 -0.88
N VAL A 159 0.70 -22.78 0.43
CA VAL A 159 -0.09 -23.91 0.95
C VAL A 159 -1.52 -23.51 1.33
N ALA A 160 -1.91 -22.28 1.08
CA ALA A 160 -3.21 -21.75 1.55
C ALA A 160 -4.40 -22.22 0.70
N ASN A 161 -4.15 -22.80 -0.48
CA ASN A 161 -5.16 -23.20 -1.44
C ASN A 161 -6.19 -22.07 -1.66
N VAL A 162 -5.70 -20.93 -2.16
CA VAL A 162 -6.54 -19.76 -2.42
C VAL A 162 -7.57 -20.10 -3.50
N HIS A 163 -8.84 -19.98 -3.17
CA HIS A 163 -9.95 -20.31 -4.07
C HIS A 163 -10.81 -19.09 -4.41
N ARG A 164 -10.62 -17.94 -3.75
CA ARG A 164 -11.34 -16.72 -4.06
C ARG A 164 -10.47 -15.49 -3.81
N VAL A 165 -10.55 -14.54 -4.74
CA VAL A 165 -9.94 -13.21 -4.66
C VAL A 165 -11.02 -12.17 -4.87
N LEU A 166 -11.18 -11.24 -3.94
CA LEU A 166 -12.03 -10.07 -4.05
C LEU A 166 -11.14 -8.82 -4.04
N GLY A 167 -11.44 -7.82 -4.87
CA GLY A 167 -10.59 -6.64 -4.89
C GLY A 167 -11.30 -5.35 -5.26
N ILE A 168 -11.01 -4.29 -4.53
CA ILE A 168 -11.16 -2.91 -4.98
C ILE A 168 -9.79 -2.52 -5.52
N VAL A 169 -9.58 -2.69 -6.83
CA VAL A 169 -8.25 -2.59 -7.45
C VAL A 169 -8.09 -1.38 -8.38
N ASN A 170 -9.06 -0.47 -8.35
CA ASN A 170 -9.00 0.80 -9.05
C ASN A 170 -9.37 1.95 -8.11
N GLY A 171 -8.41 2.82 -7.78
CA GLY A 171 -8.58 3.91 -6.84
C GLY A 171 -9.50 5.01 -7.36
N THR A 172 -9.47 5.30 -8.67
CA THR A 172 -10.30 6.33 -9.30
C THR A 172 -11.79 6.03 -9.12
N THR A 173 -12.21 4.81 -9.45
CA THR A 173 -13.62 4.40 -9.32
C THR A 173 -14.04 4.30 -7.86
N ASN A 174 -13.14 3.85 -6.97
CA ASN A 174 -13.44 3.83 -5.54
C ASN A 174 -13.64 5.23 -4.98
N PHE A 175 -12.79 6.19 -5.37
CA PHE A 175 -12.96 7.60 -5.00
C PHE A 175 -14.31 8.16 -5.48
N ILE A 176 -14.65 7.97 -6.76
CA ILE A 176 -15.90 8.45 -7.34
C ILE A 176 -17.11 7.90 -6.57
N LEU A 177 -17.17 6.59 -6.34
CA LEU A 177 -18.26 5.95 -5.63
C LEU A 177 -18.34 6.40 -4.15
N SER A 178 -17.20 6.59 -3.49
CA SER A 178 -17.15 7.13 -2.12
C SER A 178 -17.66 8.57 -2.04
N ARG A 179 -17.40 9.39 -3.07
CA ARG A 179 -17.95 10.76 -3.14
C ARG A 179 -19.46 10.76 -3.40
N MET A 180 -19.96 9.86 -4.24
CA MET A 180 -21.39 9.67 -4.46
C MET A 180 -22.11 9.22 -3.18
N GLU A 181 -21.51 8.38 -2.33
CA GLU A 181 -22.04 8.03 -1.00
C GLU A 181 -22.24 9.25 -0.09
N ARG A 182 -21.40 10.29 -0.24
CA ARG A 182 -21.48 11.54 0.53
C ARG A 182 -22.42 12.56 -0.09
N GLY A 183 -23.19 12.17 -1.11
CA GLY A 183 -24.22 12.98 -1.75
C GLY A 183 -23.76 13.73 -3.00
N GLY A 184 -22.56 13.49 -3.51
CA GLY A 184 -22.09 14.01 -4.81
C GLY A 184 -22.76 13.31 -5.99
N SER A 185 -22.86 14.02 -7.13
CA SER A 185 -23.19 13.37 -8.40
C SER A 185 -21.95 12.69 -9.00
N TYR A 186 -22.17 11.75 -9.93
CA TYR A 186 -21.08 11.12 -10.68
C TYR A 186 -20.18 12.15 -11.39
N ALA A 187 -20.77 13.15 -12.04
CA ALA A 187 -20.03 14.17 -12.78
C ALA A 187 -19.16 15.05 -11.87
N GLU A 188 -19.69 15.46 -10.70
CA GLU A 188 -18.94 16.22 -9.71
C GLU A 188 -17.79 15.39 -9.11
N ALA A 189 -18.05 14.13 -8.78
CA ALA A 189 -17.06 13.21 -8.22
C ALA A 189 -15.92 12.92 -9.22
N LEU A 190 -16.25 12.75 -10.51
CA LEU A 190 -15.25 12.56 -11.56
C LEU A 190 -14.40 13.83 -11.76
N ALA A 191 -15.02 15.01 -11.81
CA ALA A 191 -14.31 16.28 -11.95
C ALA A 191 -13.33 16.51 -10.77
N GLU A 192 -13.77 16.21 -9.54
CA GLU A 192 -12.91 16.29 -8.35
C GLU A 192 -11.76 15.27 -8.41
N ALA A 193 -12.02 14.05 -8.88
CA ALA A 193 -10.97 13.04 -9.08
C ALA A 193 -9.90 13.51 -10.08
N GLN A 194 -10.31 14.21 -11.14
CA GLN A 194 -9.40 14.79 -12.13
C GLN A 194 -8.60 15.96 -11.55
N GLU A 195 -9.24 16.84 -10.79
CA GLU A 195 -8.56 17.96 -10.12
C GLU A 195 -7.51 17.49 -9.11
N LEU A 196 -7.82 16.43 -8.35
CA LEU A 196 -6.90 15.83 -7.38
C LEU A 196 -5.83 14.94 -8.03
N GLY A 197 -5.92 14.68 -9.34
CA GLY A 197 -4.98 13.83 -10.08
C GLY A 197 -5.19 12.33 -9.89
N TYR A 198 -6.33 11.90 -9.35
CA TYR A 198 -6.72 10.49 -9.26
C TYR A 198 -7.25 9.95 -10.60
N ALA A 199 -7.80 10.80 -11.45
CA ALA A 199 -8.22 10.47 -12.80
C ALA A 199 -7.44 11.30 -13.83
N GLU A 200 -7.10 10.68 -14.95
CA GLU A 200 -6.56 11.39 -16.12
C GLU A 200 -7.68 12.14 -16.87
N ALA A 201 -7.28 12.97 -17.85
CA ALA A 201 -8.24 13.68 -18.70
C ALA A 201 -9.18 12.73 -19.47
N ASP A 202 -8.66 11.56 -19.86
CA ASP A 202 -9.47 10.46 -20.38
C ASP A 202 -9.52 9.32 -19.35
N PRO A 203 -10.59 9.21 -18.54
CA PRO A 203 -10.73 8.23 -17.49
C PRO A 203 -11.33 6.90 -17.96
N THR A 204 -11.47 6.69 -19.26
CA THR A 204 -12.24 5.56 -19.87
C THR A 204 -11.77 4.21 -19.33
N ASP A 205 -10.47 3.97 -19.24
CA ASP A 205 -9.92 2.70 -18.71
C ASP A 205 -10.31 2.45 -17.25
N ASP A 206 -10.43 3.51 -16.45
CA ASP A 206 -10.84 3.42 -15.05
C ASP A 206 -12.35 3.14 -14.96
N VAL A 207 -13.17 4.05 -15.49
CA VAL A 207 -14.62 4.03 -15.29
C VAL A 207 -15.32 2.86 -15.99
N SER A 208 -14.78 2.37 -17.11
CA SER A 208 -15.26 1.15 -17.79
C SER A 208 -14.87 -0.15 -17.08
N GLY A 209 -14.02 -0.08 -16.05
CA GLY A 209 -13.49 -1.24 -15.34
C GLY A 209 -12.36 -1.98 -16.07
N ALA A 210 -11.81 -1.44 -17.15
CA ALA A 210 -10.75 -2.09 -17.93
C ALA A 210 -9.44 -2.20 -17.13
N ASP A 211 -9.05 -1.14 -16.39
CA ASP A 211 -7.90 -1.20 -15.48
C ASP A 211 -8.06 -2.28 -14.41
N ALA A 212 -9.23 -2.32 -13.77
CA ALA A 212 -9.52 -3.33 -12.75
C ALA A 212 -9.54 -4.75 -13.34
N ALA A 213 -10.07 -4.94 -14.56
CA ALA A 213 -10.09 -6.23 -15.23
C ALA A 213 -8.68 -6.74 -15.55
N ALA A 214 -7.77 -5.88 -16.02
CA ALA A 214 -6.39 -6.26 -16.27
C ALA A 214 -5.68 -6.71 -14.98
N LYS A 215 -5.89 -6.01 -13.88
CA LYS A 215 -5.33 -6.38 -12.56
C LYS A 215 -5.93 -7.68 -12.03
N MET A 216 -7.24 -7.89 -12.16
CA MET A 216 -7.90 -9.12 -11.74
C MET A 216 -7.47 -10.34 -12.55
N ALA A 217 -7.21 -10.18 -13.85
CA ALA A 217 -6.64 -11.25 -14.68
C ALA A 217 -5.27 -11.71 -14.16
N ILE A 218 -4.41 -10.75 -13.78
CA ILE A 218 -3.09 -11.06 -13.19
C ILE A 218 -3.27 -11.74 -11.84
N LEU A 219 -4.11 -11.19 -10.94
CA LEU A 219 -4.34 -11.74 -9.61
C LEU A 219 -4.89 -13.17 -9.67
N ALA A 220 -5.89 -13.41 -10.53
CA ALA A 220 -6.47 -14.74 -10.72
C ALA A 220 -5.44 -15.74 -11.29
N THR A 221 -4.63 -15.30 -12.25
CA THR A 221 -3.55 -16.12 -12.82
C THR A 221 -2.57 -16.55 -11.74
N VAL A 222 -2.14 -15.64 -10.87
CA VAL A 222 -1.19 -15.92 -9.80
C VAL A 222 -1.82 -16.76 -8.70
N ALA A 223 -3.05 -16.44 -8.28
CA ALA A 223 -3.72 -17.10 -7.17
C ALA A 223 -4.09 -18.56 -7.50
N PHE A 224 -4.54 -18.82 -8.73
CA PHE A 224 -5.06 -20.14 -9.11
C PHE A 224 -4.08 -20.98 -9.94
N GLY A 225 -2.91 -20.41 -10.28
CA GLY A 225 -1.93 -21.11 -11.12
C GLY A 225 -2.46 -21.43 -12.51
N SER A 226 -3.42 -20.67 -13.02
CA SER A 226 -4.10 -20.88 -14.31
C SER A 226 -4.13 -19.59 -15.09
N ARG A 227 -3.74 -19.62 -16.36
CA ARG A 227 -3.75 -18.44 -17.21
C ARG A 227 -5.15 -17.87 -17.38
N VAL A 228 -5.36 -16.64 -16.94
CA VAL A 228 -6.54 -15.82 -17.20
C VAL A 228 -6.11 -14.64 -18.05
N ARG A 229 -6.76 -14.46 -19.20
CA ARG A 229 -6.49 -13.35 -20.10
C ARG A 229 -7.41 -12.17 -19.76
N PHE A 230 -7.04 -10.98 -20.19
CA PHE A 230 -7.89 -9.80 -20.03
C PHE A 230 -9.28 -9.98 -20.69
N GLU A 231 -9.32 -10.65 -21.83
CA GLU A 231 -10.56 -10.94 -22.58
C GLU A 231 -11.46 -11.95 -21.88
N ASP A 232 -10.92 -12.76 -20.98
CA ASP A 232 -11.68 -13.75 -20.20
C ASP A 232 -12.40 -13.11 -19.00
N VAL A 233 -12.11 -11.83 -18.69
CA VAL A 233 -12.72 -11.11 -17.56
C VAL A 233 -14.01 -10.44 -18.01
N GLU A 234 -15.14 -10.91 -17.49
CA GLU A 234 -16.41 -10.22 -17.64
C GLU A 234 -16.38 -8.89 -16.88
N ARG A 235 -16.71 -7.77 -17.56
CA ARG A 235 -16.62 -6.45 -16.91
C ARG A 235 -17.81 -5.56 -17.19
N ARG A 236 -18.16 -4.79 -16.17
CA ARG A 236 -19.08 -3.66 -16.22
C ARG A 236 -18.49 -2.51 -15.44
N GLY A 237 -18.43 -1.32 -16.02
CA GLY A 237 -17.95 -0.10 -15.40
C GLY A 237 -18.97 0.54 -14.44
N ILE A 238 -18.62 1.73 -13.97
CA ILE A 238 -19.45 2.51 -13.03
C ILE A 238 -20.27 3.61 -13.71
N GLU A 239 -20.20 3.72 -15.04
CA GLU A 239 -20.83 4.80 -15.82
C GLU A 239 -22.36 4.82 -15.66
N ASP A 240 -22.98 3.64 -15.46
CA ASP A 240 -24.42 3.46 -15.24
C ASP A 240 -24.82 3.52 -13.75
N VAL A 241 -23.89 3.81 -12.84
CA VAL A 241 -24.22 3.92 -11.41
C VAL A 241 -24.80 5.30 -11.12
N GLU A 242 -26.08 5.32 -10.78
CA GLU A 242 -26.82 6.54 -10.46
C GLU A 242 -26.82 6.82 -8.94
N PRO A 243 -27.05 8.09 -8.52
CA PRO A 243 -27.24 8.43 -7.09
C PRO A 243 -28.37 7.64 -6.42
N SER A 244 -29.40 7.27 -7.17
CA SER A 244 -30.50 6.40 -6.72
C SER A 244 -30.05 5.01 -6.28
N HIS A 245 -29.07 4.43 -6.97
CA HIS A 245 -28.49 3.13 -6.61
C HIS A 245 -27.66 3.23 -5.32
N VAL A 246 -26.93 4.33 -5.15
CA VAL A 246 -26.13 4.59 -3.95
C VAL A 246 -27.06 4.81 -2.72
N ALA A 247 -28.14 5.56 -2.89
CA ALA A 247 -29.14 5.76 -1.84
C ALA A 247 -29.81 4.44 -1.45
N ALA A 248 -30.21 3.61 -2.45
CA ALA A 248 -30.78 2.29 -2.18
C ALA A 248 -29.82 1.36 -1.43
N ALA A 249 -28.53 1.39 -1.74
CA ALA A 249 -27.51 0.64 -0.99
C ALA A 249 -27.46 1.11 0.48
N ALA A 250 -27.45 2.43 0.72
CA ALA A 250 -27.42 3.00 2.07
C ALA A 250 -28.65 2.60 2.89
N ASP A 251 -29.85 2.62 2.32
CA ASP A 251 -31.09 2.20 2.95
C ASP A 251 -31.07 0.70 3.35
N LEU A 252 -30.32 -0.11 2.60
CA LEU A 252 -30.09 -1.53 2.88
C LEU A 252 -28.91 -1.80 3.84
N GLY A 253 -28.24 -0.78 4.37
CA GLY A 253 -27.05 -0.93 5.21
C GLY A 253 -25.79 -1.34 4.42
N MET A 254 -25.75 -1.03 3.12
CA MET A 254 -24.68 -1.39 2.20
C MET A 254 -23.99 -0.14 1.61
N VAL A 255 -22.91 -0.35 0.90
CA VAL A 255 -22.21 0.66 0.08
C VAL A 255 -22.05 0.13 -1.35
N VAL A 256 -21.85 1.02 -2.31
CA VAL A 256 -21.53 0.64 -3.70
C VAL A 256 -20.02 0.68 -3.90
N ARG A 257 -19.44 -0.41 -4.44
CA ARG A 257 -18.04 -0.48 -4.82
C ARG A 257 -17.89 -1.13 -6.19
N LEU A 258 -16.86 -0.75 -6.97
CA LEU A 258 -16.44 -1.54 -8.12
C LEU A 258 -15.58 -2.69 -7.60
N VAL A 259 -16.10 -3.91 -7.66
CA VAL A 259 -15.44 -5.08 -7.10
C VAL A 259 -14.99 -6.02 -8.21
N GLY A 260 -13.69 -6.37 -8.21
CA GLY A 260 -13.16 -7.51 -8.92
C GLY A 260 -13.40 -8.78 -8.10
N ILE A 261 -13.91 -9.82 -8.75
CA ILE A 261 -14.22 -11.11 -8.13
C ILE A 261 -13.57 -12.19 -8.99
N ALA A 262 -12.67 -12.97 -8.40
CA ALA A 262 -12.15 -14.17 -9.04
C ALA A 262 -12.41 -15.36 -8.13
N THR A 263 -12.91 -16.46 -8.72
CA THR A 263 -13.29 -17.68 -7.99
C THR A 263 -12.81 -18.90 -8.73
N LEU A 264 -12.20 -19.84 -8.01
CA LEU A 264 -11.88 -21.19 -8.48
C LEU A 264 -12.86 -22.16 -7.85
N ALA A 265 -13.75 -22.77 -8.63
CA ALA A 265 -14.74 -23.72 -8.15
C ALA A 265 -14.91 -24.88 -9.13
N GLY A 266 -14.89 -26.11 -8.63
CA GLY A 266 -15.06 -27.31 -9.45
C GLY A 266 -14.01 -27.47 -10.57
N GLY A 267 -12.83 -26.86 -10.43
CA GLY A 267 -11.78 -26.85 -11.45
C GLY A 267 -11.97 -25.82 -12.56
N ALA A 268 -12.99 -24.94 -12.46
CA ALA A 268 -13.23 -23.83 -13.36
C ALA A 268 -12.94 -22.49 -12.70
N VAL A 269 -12.45 -21.53 -13.45
CA VAL A 269 -12.16 -20.17 -13.02
C VAL A 269 -13.22 -19.22 -13.56
N ASP A 270 -13.80 -18.40 -12.67
CA ASP A 270 -14.67 -17.28 -13.01
C ASP A 270 -14.00 -15.98 -12.57
N VAL A 271 -13.91 -14.99 -13.46
CA VAL A 271 -13.34 -13.67 -13.15
C VAL A 271 -14.22 -12.58 -13.71
N ARG A 272 -14.63 -11.65 -12.86
CA ARG A 272 -15.45 -10.51 -13.24
C ARG A 272 -15.12 -9.26 -12.48
N VAL A 273 -15.42 -8.11 -13.07
CA VAL A 273 -15.33 -6.77 -12.49
C VAL A 273 -16.65 -6.05 -12.69
N GLN A 274 -17.31 -5.66 -11.61
CA GLN A 274 -18.60 -4.98 -11.72
C GLN A 274 -18.92 -4.17 -10.46
N PRO A 275 -19.80 -3.16 -10.56
CA PRO A 275 -20.38 -2.53 -9.39
C PRO A 275 -21.14 -3.55 -8.55
N ALA A 276 -20.96 -3.50 -7.25
CA ALA A 276 -21.61 -4.41 -6.30
C ALA A 276 -22.07 -3.67 -5.06
N PHE A 277 -23.17 -4.12 -4.48
CA PHE A 277 -23.56 -3.73 -3.13
C PHE A 277 -22.74 -4.55 -2.14
N VAL A 278 -22.02 -3.87 -1.24
CA VAL A 278 -21.15 -4.46 -0.24
C VAL A 278 -21.70 -4.13 1.14
N ASP A 279 -21.97 -5.15 1.95
CA ASP A 279 -22.44 -4.96 3.32
C ASP A 279 -21.46 -4.12 4.14
N ARG A 280 -21.93 -3.18 4.96
CA ARG A 280 -21.06 -2.30 5.77
C ARG A 280 -20.19 -3.03 6.77
N SER A 281 -20.54 -4.27 7.15
CA SER A 281 -19.69 -5.12 7.99
C SER A 281 -18.56 -5.83 7.23
N HIS A 282 -18.60 -5.86 5.89
CA HIS A 282 -17.58 -6.47 5.06
C HIS A 282 -16.33 -5.58 4.99
N ALA A 283 -15.14 -6.16 5.07
CA ALA A 283 -13.88 -5.39 5.09
C ALA A 283 -13.73 -4.43 3.91
N LEU A 284 -14.16 -4.82 2.70
CA LEU A 284 -14.09 -3.96 1.51
C LEU A 284 -15.03 -2.75 1.58
N ALA A 285 -16.04 -2.74 2.42
CA ALA A 285 -16.94 -1.58 2.56
C ALA A 285 -16.23 -0.37 3.20
N ALA A 286 -15.24 -0.63 4.05
CA ALA A 286 -14.47 0.40 4.75
C ALA A 286 -13.38 1.06 3.89
N VAL A 287 -13.09 0.51 2.71
CA VAL A 287 -12.07 1.05 1.81
C VAL A 287 -12.57 2.35 1.20
N ASP A 288 -11.95 3.46 1.56
CA ASP A 288 -12.38 4.82 1.20
C ASP A 288 -11.40 5.52 0.26
N GLY A 289 -11.89 6.55 -0.44
CA GLY A 289 -11.08 7.39 -1.31
C GLY A 289 -10.38 6.61 -2.43
N ALA A 290 -9.14 6.96 -2.74
CA ALA A 290 -8.36 6.33 -3.80
C ALA A 290 -7.60 5.06 -3.37
N PHE A 291 -7.93 4.49 -2.19
CA PHE A 291 -7.29 3.27 -1.70
C PHE A 291 -7.76 2.04 -2.47
N ASN A 292 -6.88 1.06 -2.56
CA ASN A 292 -7.16 -0.26 -3.06
C ASN A 292 -7.16 -1.26 -1.91
N ALA A 293 -7.88 -2.38 -2.09
CA ALA A 293 -7.82 -3.51 -1.18
C ALA A 293 -7.98 -4.82 -1.95
N VAL A 294 -7.28 -5.85 -1.50
CA VAL A 294 -7.40 -7.20 -2.02
C VAL A 294 -7.64 -8.15 -0.86
N MET A 295 -8.75 -8.88 -0.91
CA MET A 295 -9.09 -9.95 0.03
C MET A 295 -8.85 -11.30 -0.63
N LEU A 296 -8.14 -12.15 0.06
CA LEU A 296 -7.78 -13.52 -0.33
C LEU A 296 -8.48 -14.50 0.59
N GLN A 297 -9.22 -15.46 0.04
CA GLN A 297 -9.87 -16.52 0.80
C GLN A 297 -9.30 -17.88 0.38
N GLY A 298 -8.98 -18.71 1.35
CA GLY A 298 -8.37 -20.01 1.14
C GLY A 298 -8.58 -20.97 2.33
N ASP A 299 -8.39 -22.25 2.11
CA ASP A 299 -8.71 -23.30 3.10
C ASP A 299 -7.93 -23.14 4.41
N ALA A 300 -6.64 -22.78 4.33
CA ALA A 300 -5.77 -22.70 5.51
C ALA A 300 -5.80 -21.30 6.18
N ILE A 301 -6.36 -20.26 5.53
CA ILE A 301 -6.27 -18.88 6.01
C ILE A 301 -7.62 -18.27 6.36
N ARG A 302 -8.74 -18.90 5.98
CA ARG A 302 -10.06 -18.30 5.89
C ARG A 302 -10.04 -17.06 4.99
N GLU A 303 -9.61 -15.91 5.51
CA GLU A 303 -9.44 -14.69 4.73
C GLU A 303 -8.28 -13.84 5.24
N ILE A 304 -7.66 -13.11 4.31
CA ILE A 304 -6.67 -12.06 4.56
C ILE A 304 -7.04 -10.89 3.69
N THR A 305 -7.10 -9.68 4.25
CA THR A 305 -7.30 -8.45 3.48
C THR A 305 -6.04 -7.60 3.56
N LEU A 306 -5.58 -7.15 2.40
CA LEU A 306 -4.48 -6.20 2.24
C LEU A 306 -5.07 -4.90 1.68
N GLU A 307 -4.80 -3.77 2.32
CA GLU A 307 -5.29 -2.44 1.91
C GLU A 307 -4.12 -1.47 1.85
N GLY A 308 -4.17 -0.55 0.89
CA GLY A 308 -3.15 0.48 0.74
C GLY A 308 -3.36 1.35 -0.51
N PRO A 309 -2.46 2.32 -0.76
CA PRO A 309 -2.52 3.13 -1.97
C PRO A 309 -2.26 2.26 -3.21
N GLY A 310 -3.24 2.30 -4.14
CA GLY A 310 -3.24 1.45 -5.33
C GLY A 310 -2.51 2.02 -6.55
N ALA A 311 -2.08 3.30 -6.48
CA ALA A 311 -1.35 4.02 -7.51
C ALA A 311 -0.50 5.12 -6.88
N GLY A 312 0.44 5.66 -7.67
CA GLY A 312 1.33 6.75 -7.26
C GLY A 312 2.76 6.51 -7.72
N GLY A 313 3.52 7.58 -7.85
CA GLY A 313 4.90 7.49 -8.33
C GLY A 313 5.83 6.78 -7.34
N ILE A 314 5.73 7.16 -6.06
CA ILE A 314 6.57 6.61 -4.99
C ILE A 314 6.07 5.22 -4.54
N GLU A 315 4.77 5.01 -4.52
CA GLU A 315 4.12 3.75 -4.16
C GLU A 315 4.47 2.64 -5.15
N THR A 316 4.35 2.94 -6.45
CA THR A 316 4.76 2.01 -7.52
C THR A 316 6.27 1.76 -7.48
N ALA A 317 7.07 2.82 -7.26
CA ALA A 317 8.52 2.68 -7.13
C ALA A 317 8.92 1.83 -5.92
N SER A 318 8.21 1.93 -4.81
CA SER A 318 8.44 1.08 -3.62
C SER A 318 8.28 -0.41 -3.95
N ALA A 319 7.22 -0.78 -4.68
CA ALA A 319 7.01 -2.16 -5.13
C ALA A 319 8.10 -2.63 -6.12
N VAL A 320 8.52 -1.76 -7.05
CA VAL A 320 9.66 -2.05 -7.95
C VAL A 320 10.93 -2.31 -7.15
N VAL A 321 11.25 -1.43 -6.18
CA VAL A 321 12.45 -1.60 -5.34
C VAL A 321 12.35 -2.86 -4.50
N ALA A 322 11.17 -3.20 -3.95
CA ALA A 322 10.96 -4.44 -3.22
C ALA A 322 11.23 -5.69 -4.08
N ASP A 323 10.83 -5.67 -5.35
CA ASP A 323 11.13 -6.75 -6.30
C ASP A 323 12.60 -6.78 -6.70
N LEU A 324 13.26 -5.64 -6.92
CA LEU A 324 14.71 -5.57 -7.16
C LEU A 324 15.48 -6.18 -6.00
N VAL A 325 15.15 -5.79 -4.76
CA VAL A 325 15.72 -6.34 -3.53
C VAL A 325 15.48 -7.86 -3.44
N SER A 326 14.30 -8.33 -3.82
CA SER A 326 13.99 -9.77 -3.82
C SER A 326 14.81 -10.56 -4.86
N VAL A 327 15.01 -10.01 -6.06
CA VAL A 327 15.87 -10.61 -7.09
C VAL A 327 17.30 -10.76 -6.59
N VAL A 328 17.84 -9.72 -5.97
CA VAL A 328 19.22 -9.70 -5.47
C VAL A 328 19.36 -10.58 -4.22
N GLY A 329 18.41 -10.52 -3.29
CA GLY A 329 18.44 -11.27 -2.02
C GLY A 329 18.34 -12.80 -2.19
N THR A 330 17.68 -13.28 -3.24
CA THR A 330 17.63 -14.74 -3.52
C THR A 330 18.92 -15.31 -4.08
N SER A 331 19.82 -14.45 -4.53
CA SER A 331 21.16 -14.86 -4.98
C SER A 331 22.17 -15.03 -3.84
N GLY A 332 21.79 -14.67 -2.61
CA GLY A 332 22.65 -14.69 -1.42
C GLY A 332 22.11 -15.56 -0.27
N THR A 333 22.53 -15.23 0.94
CA THR A 333 22.23 -15.98 2.17
C THR A 333 20.82 -15.73 2.75
N GLY A 334 19.99 -14.91 2.11
CA GLY A 334 18.60 -14.61 2.49
C GLY A 334 18.47 -13.46 3.51
N PHE A 335 17.26 -12.88 3.56
CA PHE A 335 16.94 -11.66 4.32
C PHE A 335 17.20 -11.74 5.84
N LEU A 336 17.09 -12.92 6.46
CA LEU A 336 17.17 -13.07 7.91
C LEU A 336 18.60 -13.32 8.42
N GLN A 337 19.58 -13.40 7.54
CA GLN A 337 20.97 -13.64 7.93
C GLN A 337 21.79 -12.35 8.14
N ASN A 338 21.23 -11.21 7.78
CA ASN A 338 21.83 -9.90 8.04
C ASN A 338 21.30 -9.31 9.35
N ASP A 339 22.15 -8.60 10.08
CA ASP A 339 21.89 -8.07 11.44
C ASP A 339 20.75 -7.05 11.55
N ALA A 340 20.12 -6.66 10.43
CA ALA A 340 19.11 -5.61 10.41
C ALA A 340 17.88 -5.88 11.29
N CYS A 341 17.51 -7.17 11.48
CA CYS A 341 16.37 -7.56 12.31
C CYS A 341 16.73 -7.72 13.80
N TRP A 342 18.01 -7.80 14.14
CA TRP A 342 18.50 -8.13 15.47
C TRP A 342 19.20 -6.97 16.17
N ARG A 343 19.21 -5.77 15.55
CA ARG A 343 19.76 -4.58 16.19
C ARG A 343 18.85 -4.12 17.33
N GLU A 344 19.44 -3.72 18.43
CA GLU A 344 18.72 -3.08 19.51
C GLU A 344 18.65 -1.57 19.25
N LEU A 345 17.43 -1.04 19.20
CA LEU A 345 17.17 0.40 19.18
C LEU A 345 16.85 0.84 20.60
N GLU A 346 17.19 2.09 20.91
CA GLU A 346 16.76 2.73 22.14
C GLU A 346 15.22 2.74 22.18
N ARG A 347 14.66 2.39 23.33
CA ARG A 347 13.20 2.35 23.53
C ARG A 347 12.74 3.71 24.03
N LEU A 348 11.69 4.21 23.41
CA LEU A 348 11.03 5.42 23.89
C LEU A 348 10.50 5.17 25.32
N PRO A 349 10.81 6.05 26.30
CA PRO A 349 10.21 5.95 27.63
C PRO A 349 8.67 5.99 27.52
N PRO A 350 7.95 5.15 28.28
CA PRO A 350 6.48 5.13 28.23
C PRO A 350 5.83 6.51 28.47
N SER A 351 6.47 7.37 29.28
CA SER A 351 6.02 8.74 29.54
C SER A 351 5.96 9.61 28.27
N ASP A 352 6.84 9.35 27.33
CA ASP A 352 7.03 10.17 26.13
C ASP A 352 6.14 9.71 24.98
N TRP A 353 5.44 8.57 25.13
CA TRP A 353 4.50 8.08 24.16
C TRP A 353 3.31 9.04 24.01
N ARG A 354 3.02 9.46 22.79
CA ARG A 354 1.98 10.43 22.47
C ARG A 354 0.81 9.78 21.74
N SER A 355 -0.41 10.18 22.10
CA SER A 355 -1.66 9.76 21.45
C SER A 355 -2.78 10.76 21.78
N GLY A 356 -3.92 10.70 21.09
CA GLY A 356 -5.19 11.12 21.64
C GLY A 356 -5.61 10.18 22.76
N PHE A 357 -6.39 10.63 23.71
CA PHE A 357 -6.89 9.77 24.79
C PHE A 357 -8.38 10.00 25.07
N TYR A 358 -9.08 8.92 25.34
CA TYR A 358 -10.37 8.95 26.02
C TYR A 358 -10.14 8.85 27.54
N VAL A 359 -10.81 9.71 28.29
CA VAL A 359 -10.76 9.72 29.75
C VAL A 359 -12.19 9.63 30.28
N HIS A 360 -12.38 8.74 31.25
CA HIS A 360 -13.62 8.54 31.97
C HIS A 360 -13.42 8.88 33.46
N LEU A 361 -14.22 9.83 33.98
CA LEU A 361 -14.21 10.26 35.36
C LEU A 361 -15.61 10.08 35.96
N GLU A 362 -15.73 9.36 37.06
CA GLU A 362 -16.93 9.33 37.87
C GLU A 362 -16.78 10.31 39.04
N VAL A 363 -17.65 11.30 39.12
CA VAL A 363 -17.55 12.41 40.05
C VAL A 363 -18.86 12.74 40.69
N ALA A 364 -18.82 13.37 41.87
CA ALA A 364 -20.05 13.90 42.50
C ALA A 364 -20.59 15.06 41.64
N ASP A 365 -21.92 15.11 41.43
CA ASP A 365 -22.59 16.20 40.72
C ASP A 365 -22.66 17.46 41.61
N ARG A 366 -21.59 18.27 41.54
CA ARG A 366 -21.46 19.51 42.32
C ARG A 366 -20.89 20.63 41.47
N PRO A 367 -21.29 21.91 41.72
CA PRO A 367 -20.69 23.04 41.06
C PRO A 367 -19.17 23.09 41.23
N GLY A 368 -18.44 23.32 40.11
CA GLY A 368 -17.01 23.48 40.11
C GLY A 368 -16.18 22.23 39.84
N VAL A 369 -16.74 21.02 39.91
CA VAL A 369 -15.99 19.77 39.71
C VAL A 369 -15.40 19.69 38.29
N LEU A 370 -16.20 19.98 37.28
CA LEU A 370 -15.73 20.04 35.88
C LEU A 370 -14.61 21.10 35.70
N ALA A 371 -14.76 22.26 36.33
CA ALA A 371 -13.75 23.33 36.24
C ALA A 371 -12.42 22.90 36.91
N HIS A 372 -12.49 22.18 38.04
CA HIS A 372 -11.30 21.63 38.68
C HIS A 372 -10.59 20.60 37.83
N ALA A 373 -11.34 19.65 37.27
CA ALA A 373 -10.78 18.63 36.37
C ALA A 373 -10.10 19.27 35.14
N ALA A 374 -10.82 20.19 34.47
CA ALA A 374 -10.29 20.92 33.31
C ALA A 374 -9.04 21.76 33.67
N SER A 375 -9.03 22.40 34.85
CA SER A 375 -7.87 23.18 35.31
C SER A 375 -6.63 22.30 35.52
N ARG A 376 -6.80 21.08 36.02
CA ARG A 376 -5.66 20.14 36.17
C ARG A 376 -5.15 19.62 34.83
N LEU A 377 -6.06 19.26 33.92
CA LEU A 377 -5.67 18.89 32.56
C LEU A 377 -4.87 20.03 31.90
N ALA A 378 -5.36 21.27 31.97
CA ALA A 378 -4.70 22.43 31.41
C ALA A 378 -3.33 22.73 32.08
N ALA A 379 -3.18 22.51 33.41
CA ALA A 379 -1.92 22.69 34.11
C ALA A 379 -0.82 21.74 33.65
N HIS A 380 -1.18 20.64 32.99
CA HIS A 380 -0.29 19.64 32.40
C HIS A 380 -0.30 19.69 30.86
N ASP A 381 -0.70 20.80 30.24
CA ASP A 381 -0.79 20.98 28.78
C ASP A 381 -1.68 19.94 28.06
N VAL A 382 -2.63 19.35 28.79
CA VAL A 382 -3.61 18.42 28.22
C VAL A 382 -4.84 19.17 27.75
N SER A 383 -5.10 19.17 26.46
CA SER A 383 -6.21 19.85 25.81
C SER A 383 -7.38 18.90 25.53
N VAL A 384 -8.59 19.37 25.83
CA VAL A 384 -9.84 18.61 25.63
C VAL A 384 -10.43 18.92 24.25
N ALA A 385 -10.62 17.91 23.41
CA ALA A 385 -11.26 18.02 22.10
C ALA A 385 -12.78 17.91 22.21
N GLN A 386 -13.27 17.01 23.07
CA GLN A 386 -14.69 16.77 23.27
C GLN A 386 -14.98 16.42 24.72
N LEU A 387 -16.12 16.86 25.23
CA LEU A 387 -16.61 16.52 26.57
C LEU A 387 -18.09 16.13 26.47
N VAL A 388 -18.44 15.05 27.12
CA VAL A 388 -19.83 14.66 27.37
C VAL A 388 -20.01 14.45 28.87
N GLN A 389 -20.97 15.15 29.47
CA GLN A 389 -21.37 14.92 30.87
C GLN A 389 -22.72 14.19 30.92
N ARG A 390 -22.77 13.12 31.67
CA ARG A 390 -24.02 12.39 31.96
C ARG A 390 -24.31 12.43 33.45
N LEU A 391 -25.57 12.67 33.79
CA LEU A 391 -26.02 12.73 35.18
C LEU A 391 -26.74 11.44 35.53
N ASN A 392 -26.46 10.90 36.72
CA ASN A 392 -27.12 9.72 37.28
C ASN A 392 -27.21 9.81 38.80
N ASN A 393 -28.43 10.05 39.33
CA ASN A 393 -28.75 9.99 40.78
C ASN A 393 -27.81 10.77 41.73
N GLY A 394 -27.37 11.99 41.35
CA GLY A 394 -26.48 12.84 42.16
C GLY A 394 -24.99 12.59 41.90
N GLU A 395 -24.66 11.73 40.99
CA GLU A 395 -23.33 11.51 40.43
C GLU A 395 -23.29 12.01 38.99
N ALA A 396 -22.09 12.35 38.50
CA ALA A 396 -21.86 12.69 37.13
C ALA A 396 -20.69 11.86 36.52
N THR A 397 -20.87 11.45 35.31
CA THR A 397 -19.80 10.89 34.50
C THR A 397 -19.31 11.95 33.52
N LEU A 398 -18.00 12.22 33.53
CA LEU A 398 -17.34 13.05 32.54
C LEU A 398 -16.58 12.14 31.57
N GLU A 399 -17.00 12.15 30.33
CA GLU A 399 -16.35 11.43 29.21
C GLU A 399 -15.62 12.48 28.37
N LEU A 400 -14.29 12.41 28.34
CA LEU A 400 -13.46 13.37 27.63
C LEU A 400 -12.71 12.67 26.49
N VAL A 401 -12.68 13.29 25.33
CA VAL A 401 -11.72 12.97 24.28
C VAL A 401 -10.68 14.09 24.27
N LEU A 402 -9.42 13.73 24.37
CA LEU A 402 -8.31 14.67 24.44
C LEU A 402 -7.61 14.76 23.09
N HIS A 403 -7.08 15.95 22.80
CA HIS A 403 -6.11 16.10 21.73
C HIS A 403 -4.84 15.29 22.02
N GLU A 404 -3.94 15.15 21.04
CA GLU A 404 -2.67 14.46 21.21
C GLU A 404 -1.86 15.06 22.39
N THR A 405 -1.51 14.19 23.32
CA THR A 405 -0.70 14.52 24.50
C THR A 405 0.22 13.36 24.83
N SER A 406 1.25 13.58 25.69
CA SER A 406 2.09 12.48 26.17
C SER A 406 1.38 11.70 27.29
N LEU A 407 1.68 10.41 27.39
CA LEU A 407 1.19 9.57 28.49
C LEU A 407 1.69 10.09 29.85
N GLY A 408 2.86 10.73 29.91
CA GLY A 408 3.43 11.33 31.09
C GLY A 408 2.61 12.52 31.60
N GLU A 409 2.28 13.47 30.72
CA GLU A 409 1.43 14.65 31.00
C GLU A 409 0.04 14.22 31.46
N LEU A 410 -0.60 13.33 30.71
CA LEU A 410 -1.92 12.79 31.06
C LEU A 410 -1.88 12.09 32.42
N SER A 411 -0.91 11.20 32.64
CA SER A 411 -0.80 10.45 33.90
C SER A 411 -0.56 11.36 35.11
N ALA A 412 0.16 12.46 34.93
CA ALA A 412 0.37 13.45 35.97
C ALA A 412 -0.95 14.18 36.30
N ALA A 413 -1.68 14.65 35.29
CA ALA A 413 -2.98 15.28 35.45
C ALA A 413 -4.00 14.35 36.14
N LEU A 414 -4.10 13.09 35.69
CA LEU A 414 -5.04 12.14 36.25
C LEU A 414 -4.73 11.75 37.70
N ARG A 415 -3.44 11.67 38.08
CA ARG A 415 -3.04 11.45 39.48
C ARG A 415 -3.49 12.61 40.37
N GLU A 416 -3.37 13.87 39.92
CA GLU A 416 -3.87 15.01 40.69
C GLU A 416 -5.39 15.01 40.78
N ILE A 417 -6.09 14.77 39.67
CA ILE A 417 -7.55 14.66 39.64
C ILE A 417 -8.04 13.57 40.61
N ALA A 418 -7.37 12.43 40.66
CA ALA A 418 -7.74 11.32 41.57
C ALA A 418 -7.67 11.69 43.05
N THR A 419 -6.97 12.77 43.43
CA THR A 419 -6.92 13.24 44.83
C THR A 419 -8.10 14.09 45.25
N PHE A 420 -8.99 14.48 44.30
CA PHE A 420 -10.14 15.32 44.62
C PHE A 420 -11.19 14.54 45.38
N PRO A 421 -11.75 15.11 46.46
CA PRO A 421 -12.81 14.42 47.24
C PRO A 421 -14.09 14.16 46.44
N GLU A 422 -14.30 14.87 45.35
CA GLU A 422 -15.43 14.72 44.46
C GLU A 422 -15.24 13.58 43.44
N VAL A 423 -14.05 13.03 43.26
CA VAL A 423 -13.77 11.90 42.37
C VAL A 423 -14.12 10.60 43.09
N LEU A 424 -15.13 9.91 42.60
CA LEU A 424 -15.74 8.75 43.24
C LEU A 424 -14.96 7.46 42.95
N ARG A 425 -14.29 7.40 41.79
CA ARG A 425 -13.48 6.25 41.38
C ARG A 425 -12.22 6.71 40.70
N ALA A 426 -11.20 5.85 40.70
CA ALA A 426 -9.94 6.12 39.98
C ALA A 426 -10.23 6.46 38.49
N PRO A 427 -9.63 7.56 37.97
CA PRO A 427 -9.75 7.90 36.56
C PRO A 427 -9.35 6.75 35.67
N PHE A 428 -10.11 6.53 34.59
CA PHE A 428 -9.82 5.53 33.57
C PHE A 428 -9.48 6.22 32.25
N ALA A 429 -8.45 5.76 31.56
CA ALA A 429 -8.04 6.31 30.28
C ALA A 429 -7.67 5.21 29.27
N LEU A 430 -7.99 5.45 28.00
CA LEU A 430 -7.62 4.61 26.85
C LEU A 430 -7.05 5.50 25.74
N PRO A 431 -6.09 5.00 24.96
CA PRO A 431 -5.66 5.69 23.75
C PRO A 431 -6.80 5.73 22.72
N VAL A 432 -6.85 6.83 21.97
CA VAL A 432 -7.77 7.01 20.85
C VAL A 432 -6.94 7.02 19.56
N ILE A 433 -7.19 6.06 18.68
CA ILE A 433 -6.53 5.94 17.38
C ILE A 433 -7.52 6.46 16.34
N THR A 434 -7.30 7.70 15.90
CA THR A 434 -8.19 8.40 14.96
C THR A 434 -7.64 8.55 13.56
N GLU A 435 -6.33 8.34 13.35
CA GLU A 435 -5.71 8.64 12.08
C GLU A 435 -5.50 7.39 11.21
N ARG A 436 -6.18 7.39 10.05
CA ARG A 436 -5.56 6.83 8.85
C ARG A 436 -4.56 7.88 8.36
N VAL A 437 -3.28 7.55 8.30
CA VAL A 437 -2.29 8.35 7.60
C VAL A 437 -2.73 8.40 6.13
N LEU A 438 -3.20 9.56 5.70
CA LEU A 438 -3.58 9.86 4.32
C LEU A 438 -2.35 10.00 3.43
#